data_19bd18a94b2ffff6c08a8bc00ad67cd6
#
_entry.id   19bd18a94b2ffff6c08a8bc00ad67cd6
#
_cell.length_a   1.000
_cell.length_b   1.000
_cell.length_c   1.000
_cell.angle_alpha   90.00
_cell.angle_beta   90.00
_cell.angle_gamma   90.00
#
_symmetry.space_group_name_H-M   'P 1'
#
loop_
_entity.id
_entity.type
_entity.pdbx_description
1 polymer ?
#
loop_
_entity_poly.entity_id
_entity_poly.type
_entity_poly.pdbx_seq_one_letter_code
_entity_poly.pdbx_strand_id
1 'polypeptide(L)'
;AHAPGLLSGGKDEGEEKVRDAIQKTGMEPYLNQSVLTLSGGELQRTFLAQLFAQDPRLLILDEPTNHLDLIYQKQVFALVGEWLKKSGRAVISVVHDLSLARAYGTHALLMKKGRIVSIGSVEQVMTPENLNQVYDMDVYDWMRQMYGQWN
;
A
#
# COMPACT_ATOMS: atom_id res chain seq x y z
N ALA A 1 -38.54 -33.57 -8.26
CA ALA A 1 -38.28 -32.20 -8.65
C ALA A 1 -36.95 -31.78 -8.02
N HIS A 2 -35.87 -31.76 -8.82
CA HIS A 2 -34.57 -31.22 -8.41
C HIS A 2 -34.60 -29.70 -8.68
N ALA A 3 -34.31 -28.91 -7.67
CA ALA A 3 -34.03 -27.49 -7.82
C ALA A 3 -32.56 -27.33 -8.27
N PRO A 4 -32.26 -26.86 -9.48
CA PRO A 4 -30.91 -26.54 -9.88
C PRO A 4 -30.64 -25.04 -9.59
N GLY A 5 -29.48 -24.72 -9.04
CA GLY A 5 -28.84 -23.47 -9.43
C GLY A 5 -28.73 -22.34 -8.40
N LEU A 6 -28.45 -22.62 -7.11
CA LEU A 6 -28.11 -21.53 -6.15
C LEU A 6 -26.62 -21.47 -5.74
N LEU A 7 -25.74 -22.32 -6.32
CA LEU A 7 -24.31 -22.40 -5.94
C LEU A 7 -23.33 -22.13 -7.11
N SER A 8 -23.80 -21.92 -8.33
CA SER A 8 -22.88 -21.67 -9.46
C SER A 8 -22.44 -20.21 -9.61
N GLY A 9 -23.29 -19.25 -9.29
CA GLY A 9 -22.97 -17.83 -9.46
C GLY A 9 -21.84 -17.30 -8.54
N GLY A 10 -21.72 -17.86 -7.34
CA GLY A 10 -20.68 -17.42 -6.38
C GLY A 10 -19.28 -17.94 -6.70
N LYS A 11 -19.17 -19.07 -7.40
CA LYS A 11 -17.88 -19.66 -7.80
C LYS A 11 -17.27 -18.90 -8.97
N ASP A 12 -18.08 -18.59 -9.98
CA ASP A 12 -17.64 -17.87 -11.17
C ASP A 12 -17.22 -16.43 -10.82
N GLU A 13 -17.96 -15.74 -9.93
CA GLU A 13 -17.62 -14.39 -9.46
C GLU A 13 -16.30 -14.38 -8.66
N GLY A 14 -16.07 -15.40 -7.83
CA GLY A 14 -14.81 -15.54 -7.07
C GLY A 14 -13.61 -15.77 -7.98
N GLU A 15 -13.76 -16.61 -8.99
CA GLU A 15 -12.69 -16.89 -9.97
C GLU A 15 -12.38 -15.67 -10.83
N GLU A 16 -13.37 -14.86 -11.19
CA GLU A 16 -13.19 -13.62 -11.92
C GLU A 16 -12.40 -12.59 -11.11
N LYS A 17 -12.72 -12.40 -9.80
CA LYS A 17 -11.99 -11.52 -8.90
C LYS A 17 -10.53 -11.93 -8.73
N VAL A 18 -10.27 -13.23 -8.61
CA VAL A 18 -8.90 -13.75 -8.52
C VAL A 18 -8.13 -13.48 -9.81
N ARG A 19 -8.75 -13.74 -10.98
CA ARG A 19 -8.11 -13.51 -12.28
C ARG A 19 -7.80 -12.02 -12.50
N ASP A 20 -8.74 -11.13 -12.19
CA ASP A 20 -8.56 -9.68 -12.26
C ASP A 20 -7.42 -9.20 -11.34
N ALA A 21 -7.36 -9.71 -10.11
CA ALA A 21 -6.29 -9.40 -9.17
C ALA A 21 -4.92 -9.85 -9.66
N ILE A 22 -4.81 -11.06 -10.20
CA ILE A 22 -3.58 -11.62 -10.77
C ILE A 22 -3.10 -10.75 -11.94
N GLN A 23 -4.01 -10.40 -12.85
CA GLN A 23 -3.71 -9.55 -14.01
C GLN A 23 -3.23 -8.17 -13.57
N LYS A 24 -3.94 -7.51 -12.65
CA LYS A 24 -3.60 -6.16 -12.14
C LYS A 24 -2.24 -6.12 -11.46
N THR A 25 -1.85 -7.19 -10.81
CA THR A 25 -0.56 -7.28 -10.11
C THR A 25 0.57 -7.83 -10.98
N GLY A 26 0.28 -8.24 -12.23
CA GLY A 26 1.25 -8.81 -13.16
C GLY A 26 1.80 -10.17 -12.68
N MET A 27 0.94 -10.96 -12.03
CA MET A 27 1.36 -12.25 -11.47
C MET A 27 1.05 -13.46 -12.37
N GLU A 28 0.51 -13.25 -13.60
CA GLU A 28 0.22 -14.33 -14.54
C GLU A 28 1.43 -15.24 -14.85
N PRO A 29 2.67 -14.72 -15.04
CA PRO A 29 3.81 -15.58 -15.33
C PRO A 29 4.20 -16.50 -14.18
N TYR A 30 3.73 -16.22 -12.98
CA TYR A 30 4.14 -16.90 -11.74
C TYR A 30 3.09 -17.87 -11.19
N LEU A 31 1.97 -18.07 -11.88
CA LEU A 31 0.84 -18.89 -11.43
C LEU A 31 1.21 -20.32 -11.01
N ASN A 32 2.23 -20.90 -11.66
CA ASN A 32 2.69 -22.27 -11.40
C ASN A 32 3.98 -22.32 -10.57
N GLN A 33 4.44 -21.19 -10.04
CA GLN A 33 5.63 -21.14 -9.21
C GLN A 33 5.29 -21.28 -7.72
N SER A 34 6.20 -21.90 -6.98
CA SER A 34 6.11 -21.92 -5.53
C SER A 34 6.39 -20.52 -4.98
N VAL A 35 5.59 -20.07 -4.01
CA VAL A 35 5.81 -18.80 -3.30
C VAL A 35 7.19 -18.69 -2.64
N LEU A 36 7.80 -19.86 -2.33
CA LEU A 36 9.14 -19.93 -1.74
C LEU A 36 10.27 -19.59 -2.73
N THR A 37 9.97 -19.55 -4.03
CA THR A 37 10.95 -19.25 -5.10
C THR A 37 10.78 -17.84 -5.67
N LEU A 38 9.79 -17.10 -5.20
CA LEU A 38 9.53 -15.73 -5.62
C LEU A 38 10.57 -14.77 -5.02
N SER A 39 10.95 -13.77 -5.78
CA SER A 39 11.69 -12.60 -5.25
C SER A 39 10.83 -11.79 -4.28
N GLY A 40 11.45 -10.92 -3.47
CA GLY A 40 10.71 -10.07 -2.52
C GLY A 40 9.62 -9.24 -3.17
N GLY A 41 9.90 -8.65 -4.34
CA GLY A 41 8.91 -7.86 -5.09
C GLY A 41 7.77 -8.70 -5.67
N GLU A 42 8.04 -9.90 -6.17
CA GLU A 42 7.03 -10.85 -6.65
C GLU A 42 6.14 -11.35 -5.51
N LEU A 43 6.75 -11.66 -4.36
CA LEU A 43 6.03 -12.08 -3.17
C LEU A 43 5.10 -10.95 -2.68
N GLN A 44 5.57 -9.71 -2.65
CA GLN A 44 4.75 -8.56 -2.25
C GLN A 44 3.57 -8.34 -3.20
N ARG A 45 3.78 -8.46 -4.53
CA ARG A 45 2.68 -8.40 -5.51
C ARG A 45 1.70 -9.55 -5.34
N THR A 46 2.17 -10.74 -4.98
CA THR A 46 1.31 -11.90 -4.65
C THR A 46 0.41 -11.59 -3.46
N PHE A 47 0.93 -10.98 -2.39
CA PHE A 47 0.12 -10.56 -1.25
C PHE A 47 -0.91 -9.49 -1.63
N LEU A 48 -0.52 -8.52 -2.47
CA LEU A 48 -1.48 -7.54 -2.98
C LEU A 48 -2.56 -8.18 -3.85
N ALA A 49 -2.21 -9.15 -4.72
CA ALA A 49 -3.19 -9.89 -5.50
C ALA A 49 -4.19 -10.62 -4.59
N GLN A 50 -3.71 -11.26 -3.53
CA GLN A 50 -4.55 -11.93 -2.54
C GLN A 50 -5.51 -10.95 -1.83
N LEU A 51 -5.03 -9.76 -1.46
CA LEU A 51 -5.86 -8.72 -0.87
C LEU A 51 -6.90 -8.18 -1.85
N PHE A 52 -6.51 -7.90 -3.10
CA PHE A 52 -7.41 -7.36 -4.12
C PHE A 52 -8.48 -8.35 -4.55
N ALA A 53 -8.17 -9.65 -4.59
CA ALA A 53 -9.13 -10.71 -4.89
C ALA A 53 -10.26 -10.80 -3.86
N GLN A 54 -10.01 -10.39 -2.61
CA GLN A 54 -11.03 -10.31 -1.57
C GLN A 54 -11.98 -9.11 -1.75
N ASP A 55 -11.64 -8.17 -2.64
CA ASP A 55 -12.37 -6.92 -2.92
C ASP A 55 -12.81 -6.16 -1.65
N PRO A 56 -11.89 -5.89 -0.72
CA PRO A 56 -12.24 -5.22 0.53
C PRO A 56 -12.58 -3.75 0.28
N ARG A 57 -13.25 -3.11 1.26
CA ARG A 57 -13.45 -1.66 1.25
C ARG A 57 -12.32 -0.91 1.95
N LEU A 58 -11.62 -1.57 2.85
CA LEU A 58 -10.51 -1.01 3.61
C LEU A 58 -9.30 -1.94 3.52
N LEU A 59 -8.15 -1.40 3.14
CA LEU A 59 -6.85 -2.06 3.25
C LEU A 59 -6.10 -1.50 4.46
N ILE A 60 -5.51 -2.37 5.25
CA ILE A 60 -4.56 -2.00 6.29
C ILE A 60 -3.22 -2.61 5.89
N LEU A 61 -2.24 -1.75 5.64
CA LEU A 61 -0.91 -2.13 5.17
C LEU A 61 0.13 -1.70 6.21
N ASP A 62 0.84 -2.67 6.76
CA ASP A 62 1.93 -2.42 7.69
C ASP A 62 3.25 -2.51 6.93
N GLU A 63 3.91 -1.37 6.76
CA GLU A 63 5.18 -1.21 6.04
C GLU A 63 5.23 -1.94 4.69
N PRO A 64 4.27 -1.70 3.76
CA PRO A 64 4.10 -2.51 2.55
C PRO A 64 5.27 -2.43 1.58
N THR A 65 6.19 -1.51 1.79
CA THR A 65 7.38 -1.29 0.94
C THR A 65 8.70 -1.56 1.66
N ASN A 66 8.64 -2.07 2.89
CA ASN A 66 9.86 -2.38 3.63
C ASN A 66 10.69 -3.46 2.91
N HIS A 67 11.99 -3.27 2.87
CA HIS A 67 12.96 -4.13 2.18
C HIS A 67 12.79 -4.24 0.64
N LEU A 68 11.98 -3.38 0.03
CA LEU A 68 11.85 -3.29 -1.42
C LEU A 68 12.78 -2.20 -1.98
N ASP A 69 13.32 -2.44 -3.16
CA ASP A 69 14.00 -1.40 -3.92
C ASP A 69 13.02 -0.34 -4.46
N LEU A 70 13.55 0.78 -4.94
CA LEU A 70 12.76 1.93 -5.41
C LEU A 70 11.75 1.57 -6.51
N ILE A 71 12.09 0.63 -7.40
CA ILE A 71 11.23 0.21 -8.50
C ILE A 71 10.00 -0.49 -7.95
N TYR A 72 10.20 -1.44 -7.03
CA TYR A 72 9.10 -2.20 -6.43
C TYR A 72 8.27 -1.35 -5.46
N GLN A 73 8.88 -0.43 -4.71
CA GLN A 73 8.13 0.54 -3.90
C GLN A 73 7.15 1.34 -4.76
N LYS A 74 7.63 1.89 -5.89
CA LYS A 74 6.80 2.62 -6.85
C LYS A 74 5.65 1.75 -7.39
N GLN A 75 5.93 0.49 -7.71
CA GLN A 75 4.91 -0.44 -8.22
C GLN A 75 3.82 -0.73 -7.19
N VAL A 76 4.18 -0.97 -5.93
CA VAL A 76 3.23 -1.20 -4.83
C VAL A 76 2.28 -0.01 -4.67
N PHE A 77 2.81 1.21 -4.60
CA PHE A 77 1.97 2.41 -4.47
C PHE A 77 1.11 2.66 -5.71
N ALA A 78 1.61 2.38 -6.92
CA ALA A 78 0.81 2.47 -8.14
C ALA A 78 -0.37 1.50 -8.12
N LEU A 79 -0.15 0.23 -7.73
CA LEU A 79 -1.19 -0.78 -7.61
C LEU A 79 -2.25 -0.40 -6.58
N VAL A 80 -1.83 0.09 -5.42
CA VAL A 80 -2.73 0.58 -4.37
C VAL A 80 -3.53 1.80 -4.86
N GLY A 81 -2.88 2.73 -5.58
CA GLY A 81 -3.53 3.89 -6.16
C GLY A 81 -4.59 3.51 -7.21
N GLU A 82 -4.29 2.55 -8.09
CA GLU A 82 -5.29 2.04 -9.04
C GLU A 82 -6.47 1.36 -8.32
N TRP A 83 -6.17 0.58 -7.29
CA TRP A 83 -7.22 -0.05 -6.49
C TRP A 83 -8.13 0.98 -5.80
N LEU A 84 -7.58 2.11 -5.32
CA LEU A 84 -8.33 3.20 -4.69
C LEU A 84 -9.28 3.96 -5.63
N LYS A 85 -9.11 3.87 -6.95
CA LYS A 85 -9.99 4.57 -7.91
C LYS A 85 -11.45 4.11 -7.84
N LYS A 86 -11.72 2.91 -7.36
CA LYS A 86 -13.09 2.43 -7.12
C LYS A 86 -13.66 3.15 -5.89
N SER A 87 -14.84 3.75 -6.03
CA SER A 87 -15.45 4.52 -4.94
C SER A 87 -15.73 3.67 -3.70
N GLY A 88 -15.68 4.29 -2.53
CA GLY A 88 -15.94 3.64 -1.24
C GLY A 88 -14.79 2.79 -0.72
N ARG A 89 -13.58 2.91 -1.29
CA ARG A 89 -12.35 2.27 -0.82
C ARG A 89 -11.48 3.23 -0.04
N ALA A 90 -10.76 2.69 0.95
CA ALA A 90 -9.79 3.43 1.74
C ALA A 90 -8.56 2.56 2.05
N VAL A 91 -7.43 3.22 2.32
CA VAL A 91 -6.20 2.57 2.77
C VAL A 91 -5.71 3.27 4.03
N ILE A 92 -5.33 2.48 5.02
CA ILE A 92 -4.51 2.91 6.15
C ILE A 92 -3.17 2.21 6.00
N SER A 93 -2.09 2.98 5.94
CA SER A 93 -0.75 2.42 5.80
C SER A 93 0.19 2.97 6.87
N VAL A 94 0.94 2.09 7.51
CA VAL A 94 2.11 2.48 8.31
C VAL A 94 3.30 2.57 7.35
N VAL A 95 3.95 3.72 7.33
CA VAL A 95 5.13 3.97 6.48
C VAL A 95 6.19 4.72 7.28
N HIS A 96 7.45 4.40 7.05
CA HIS A 96 8.58 5.09 7.66
C HIS A 96 9.19 6.16 6.74
N ASP A 97 9.02 6.02 5.43
CA ASP A 97 9.49 7.00 4.47
C ASP A 97 8.53 8.19 4.38
N LEU A 98 8.99 9.33 4.87
CA LEU A 98 8.22 10.59 4.87
C LEU A 98 7.93 11.09 3.46
N SER A 99 8.80 10.82 2.49
CA SER A 99 8.60 11.20 1.09
C SER A 99 7.45 10.42 0.48
N LEU A 100 7.36 9.12 0.75
CA LEU A 100 6.25 8.28 0.32
C LEU A 100 4.94 8.68 1.01
N ALA A 101 4.97 8.94 2.31
CA ALA A 101 3.81 9.44 3.04
C ALA A 101 3.27 10.75 2.45
N ARG A 102 4.16 11.68 2.08
CA ARG A 102 3.80 12.97 1.48
C ARG A 102 3.32 12.84 0.04
N ALA A 103 3.90 11.92 -0.73
CA ALA A 103 3.56 11.75 -2.15
C ALA A 103 2.23 11.02 -2.37
N TYR A 104 1.87 10.09 -1.50
CA TYR A 104 0.74 9.20 -1.70
C TYR A 104 -0.38 9.35 -0.66
N GLY A 105 -0.08 9.91 0.51
CA GLY A 105 -1.06 10.14 1.56
C GLY A 105 -1.96 11.35 1.29
N THR A 106 -3.23 11.26 1.65
CA THR A 106 -4.16 12.41 1.73
C THR A 106 -4.26 12.94 3.15
N HIS A 107 -4.20 12.04 4.12
CA HIS A 107 -4.21 12.34 5.55
C HIS A 107 -3.06 11.61 6.24
N ALA A 108 -2.61 12.16 7.33
CA ALA A 108 -1.57 11.57 8.13
C ALA A 108 -1.93 11.59 9.62
N LEU A 109 -1.35 10.66 10.35
CA LEU A 109 -1.37 10.60 11.79
C LEU A 109 0.07 10.40 12.26
N LEU A 110 0.61 11.37 13.00
CA LEU A 110 1.93 11.29 13.62
C LEU A 110 1.80 10.83 15.07
N MET A 111 2.65 9.86 15.42
CA MET A 111 2.71 9.31 16.77
C MET A 111 4.12 9.40 17.35
N LYS A 112 4.21 9.62 18.66
CA LYS A 112 5.45 9.51 19.43
C LYS A 112 5.17 8.82 20.75
N LYS A 113 5.92 7.75 21.05
CA LYS A 113 5.80 7.00 22.31
C LYS A 113 4.35 6.62 22.65
N GLY A 114 3.61 6.11 21.66
CA GLY A 114 2.22 5.67 21.83
C GLY A 114 1.18 6.78 21.94
N ARG A 115 1.56 8.06 21.74
CA ARG A 115 0.64 9.20 21.78
C ARG A 115 0.53 9.86 20.42
N ILE A 116 -0.67 10.31 20.08
CA ILE A 116 -0.91 11.09 18.87
C ILE A 116 -0.32 12.48 19.08
N VAL A 117 0.55 12.91 18.14
CA VAL A 117 1.13 14.26 18.10
C VAL A 117 0.28 15.16 17.22
N SER A 118 -0.10 14.66 16.04
CA SER A 118 -0.92 15.41 15.08
C SER A 118 -1.70 14.45 14.19
N ILE A 119 -2.90 14.88 13.77
CA ILE A 119 -3.78 14.16 12.83
C ILE A 119 -4.48 15.17 11.94
N GLY A 120 -4.58 14.91 10.64
CA GLY A 120 -5.22 15.79 9.67
C GLY A 120 -4.75 15.53 8.25
N SER A 121 -4.90 16.53 7.35
CA SER A 121 -4.32 16.43 6.00
C SER A 121 -2.80 16.34 6.07
N VAL A 122 -2.19 15.73 5.06
CA VAL A 122 -0.72 15.57 5.00
C VAL A 122 -0.02 16.93 5.15
N GLU A 123 -0.54 17.98 4.52
CA GLU A 123 0.01 19.35 4.58
C GLU A 123 -0.05 19.94 5.99
N GLN A 124 -1.14 19.68 6.73
CA GLN A 124 -1.33 20.17 8.09
C GLN A 124 -0.50 19.41 9.13
N VAL A 125 -0.26 18.13 8.87
CA VAL A 125 0.39 17.22 9.81
C VAL A 125 1.90 17.19 9.62
N MET A 126 2.38 17.15 8.37
CA MET A 126 3.80 17.03 8.06
C MET A 126 4.49 18.42 7.99
N THR A 127 4.35 19.19 9.05
CA THR A 127 5.04 20.48 9.20
C THR A 127 6.41 20.30 9.88
N PRO A 128 7.36 21.24 9.72
CA PRO A 128 8.64 21.21 10.41
C PRO A 128 8.48 20.98 11.92
N GLU A 129 7.56 21.72 12.56
CA GLU A 129 7.33 21.68 13.99
C GLU A 129 6.90 20.29 14.46
N ASN A 130 5.90 19.71 13.80
CA ASN A 130 5.38 18.39 14.14
C ASN A 130 6.43 17.30 13.92
N LEU A 131 7.15 17.35 12.79
CA LEU A 131 8.19 16.36 12.48
C LEU A 131 9.35 16.48 13.44
N ASN A 132 9.82 17.70 13.75
CA ASN A 132 10.90 17.92 14.71
C ASN A 132 10.51 17.41 16.11
N GLN A 133 9.25 17.59 16.51
CA GLN A 133 8.74 17.06 17.76
C GLN A 133 8.75 15.52 17.79
N VAL A 134 8.43 14.86 16.67
CA VAL A 134 8.39 13.39 16.60
C VAL A 134 9.79 12.79 16.55
N TYR A 135 10.67 13.35 15.73
CA TYR A 135 11.98 12.77 15.42
C TYR A 135 13.13 13.32 16.29
N ASP A 136 12.89 14.36 17.10
CA ASP A 136 13.91 15.07 17.91
C ASP A 136 15.09 15.62 17.08
N MET A 137 14.82 16.01 15.81
CA MET A 137 15.81 16.59 14.88
C MET A 137 15.13 17.48 13.86
N ASP A 138 15.89 18.37 13.19
CA ASP A 138 15.38 19.14 12.04
C ASP A 138 15.29 18.23 10.81
N VAL A 139 14.09 17.64 10.64
CA VAL A 139 13.79 16.71 9.55
C VAL A 139 13.85 17.42 8.20
N TYR A 140 13.34 18.66 8.12
CA TYR A 140 13.32 19.40 6.85
C TYR A 140 14.70 19.78 6.37
N ASP A 141 15.58 20.22 7.27
CA ASP A 141 16.95 20.52 6.92
C ASP A 141 17.70 19.26 6.49
N TRP A 142 17.57 18.18 7.23
CA TRP A 142 18.16 16.90 6.88
C TRP A 142 17.68 16.40 5.49
N MET A 143 16.38 16.44 5.22
CA MET A 143 15.82 16.04 3.92
C MET A 143 16.35 16.94 2.78
N ARG A 144 16.46 18.25 3.01
CA ARG A 144 17.01 19.20 2.04
C ARG A 144 18.47 18.89 1.72
N GLN A 145 19.29 18.58 2.71
CA GLN A 145 20.68 18.19 2.53
C GLN A 145 20.80 16.90 1.70
N MET A 146 19.96 15.92 1.98
CA MET A 146 19.95 14.64 1.24
C MET A 146 19.54 14.84 -0.23
N TYR A 147 18.46 15.56 -0.49
CA TYR A 147 17.99 15.83 -1.85
C TYR A 147 18.90 16.80 -2.63
N GLY A 148 19.57 17.73 -1.96
CA GLY A 148 20.54 18.64 -2.58
C GLY A 148 21.74 17.95 -3.23
N GLN A 149 21.99 16.67 -2.87
CA GLN A 149 23.07 15.87 -3.47
C GLN A 149 22.72 15.34 -4.88
N TRP A 150 21.46 15.45 -5.30
CA TRP A 150 20.98 14.96 -6.60
C TRP A 150 20.75 16.06 -7.64
N ASN A 151 21.04 17.33 -7.30
CA ASN A 151 20.91 18.52 -8.17
C ASN A 151 22.26 18.99 -8.70
#